data_2939aa7d550802dbf013979b993d8bc2
#
_entry.id   2939aa7d550802dbf013979b993d8bc2
#
_cell.length_a   1.000
_cell.length_b   1.000
_cell.length_c   1.000
_cell.angle_alpha   90.00
_cell.angle_beta   90.00
_cell.angle_gamma   90.00
#
_symmetry.space_group_name_H-M   'P 1'
#
loop_
_entity.id
_entity.type
_entity.pdbx_description
1 polymer ?
#
loop_
_entity_poly.entity_id
_entity_poly.type
_entity_poly.pdbx_seq_one_letter_code
_entity_poly.pdbx_strand_id
1 'polypeptide(L)'
;MEWKMGSGFPYNVDIRIPQRTLIPWFLASVPVLLLGVYLLSLSLRISKESTVDEAQNSDLIIVMGAAEYRGRPSPVLRARLDHAVVLWKQHKAPYILTTGGAGGDPTFTEAEVGRGYLMDRGIPATAILTEKGGSTTMESITAAAEIMNRMELNTCILVSDGYHIFRAKRMLQYRGIKVYGSPREPGPMKAKRPWVTYFRQAVAFALWKAGVTI
;
A
#
# COMPACT_ATOMS: atom_id res chain seq x y z
N MET A 1 38.11 -67.02 44.66
CA MET A 1 38.10 -65.55 44.91
C MET A 1 37.21 -64.98 43.84
N GLU A 2 35.87 -64.89 44.13
CA GLU A 2 34.83 -64.47 43.16
C GLU A 2 34.63 -62.96 43.27
N TRP A 3 34.82 -62.24 42.18
CA TRP A 3 34.42 -60.82 42.07
C TRP A 3 33.01 -60.71 41.49
N LYS A 4 32.03 -60.35 42.34
CA LYS A 4 30.71 -59.95 41.91
C LYS A 4 30.76 -58.55 41.36
N MET A 5 30.49 -58.38 40.05
CA MET A 5 30.21 -57.09 39.43
C MET A 5 28.78 -56.68 39.82
N GLY A 6 28.65 -55.64 40.60
CA GLY A 6 27.38 -55.00 40.92
C GLY A 6 26.92 -54.11 39.74
N SER A 7 25.83 -54.51 39.11
CA SER A 7 25.08 -53.71 38.15
C SER A 7 24.14 -52.80 38.91
N GLY A 8 24.23 -51.49 38.71
CA GLY A 8 23.27 -50.55 39.25
C GLY A 8 23.56 -49.13 38.82
N PHE A 9 23.08 -48.71 37.66
CA PHE A 9 22.95 -47.29 37.35
C PHE A 9 21.58 -46.85 37.83
N PRO A 10 21.46 -46.09 38.93
CA PRO A 10 20.18 -45.55 39.42
C PRO A 10 20.03 -44.09 39.01
N TYR A 11 19.83 -43.79 37.72
CA TYR A 11 19.36 -42.45 37.34
C TYR A 11 18.19 -42.59 36.38
N ASN A 12 17.00 -42.85 36.92
CA ASN A 12 15.75 -42.56 36.26
C ASN A 12 15.51 -41.04 36.47
N VAL A 13 15.94 -40.23 35.53
CA VAL A 13 15.58 -38.79 35.51
C VAL A 13 14.17 -38.68 34.98
N ASP A 14 13.20 -38.74 35.90
CA ASP A 14 11.78 -38.49 35.60
C ASP A 14 11.61 -36.99 35.33
N ILE A 15 11.84 -36.55 34.09
CA ILE A 15 11.66 -35.14 33.64
C ILE A 15 10.14 -34.89 33.59
N ARG A 16 9.52 -34.69 34.74
CA ARG A 16 8.15 -34.17 34.82
C ARG A 16 8.18 -32.68 34.53
N ILE A 17 7.96 -32.30 33.28
CA ILE A 17 7.70 -30.91 32.93
C ILE A 17 6.38 -30.51 33.62
N PRO A 18 6.41 -29.55 34.57
CA PRO A 18 5.21 -29.16 35.29
C PRO A 18 4.20 -28.56 34.31
N GLN A 19 3.06 -29.19 34.13
CA GLN A 19 1.98 -28.74 33.21
C GLN A 19 1.55 -27.30 33.46
N ARG A 20 1.72 -26.79 34.66
CA ARG A 20 1.46 -25.37 35.02
C ARG A 20 2.33 -24.33 34.28
N THR A 21 3.50 -24.70 33.77
CA THR A 21 4.39 -23.78 33.04
C THR A 21 4.08 -23.69 31.55
N LEU A 22 3.29 -24.62 30.98
CA LEU A 22 2.94 -24.63 29.55
C LEU A 22 1.71 -23.74 29.24
N ILE A 23 0.78 -23.60 30.21
CA ILE A 23 -0.45 -22.81 30.03
C ILE A 23 -0.17 -21.34 29.65
N PRO A 24 0.73 -20.56 30.34
CA PRO A 24 1.00 -19.17 29.97
C PRO A 24 1.64 -19.03 28.59
N TRP A 25 2.48 -19.98 28.18
CA TRP A 25 3.08 -19.96 26.84
C TRP A 25 2.06 -20.25 25.74
N PHE A 26 1.11 -21.14 25.98
CA PHE A 26 0.03 -21.45 25.07
C PHE A 26 -0.92 -20.24 24.91
N LEU A 27 -1.28 -19.58 26.00
CA LEU A 27 -2.10 -18.36 25.98
C LEU A 27 -1.41 -17.19 25.26
N ALA A 28 -0.09 -17.07 25.36
CA ALA A 28 0.67 -16.04 24.63
C ALA A 28 0.84 -16.36 23.14
N SER A 29 0.92 -17.63 22.76
CA SER A 29 1.13 -18.02 21.36
C SER A 29 -0.12 -17.83 20.48
N VAL A 30 -1.32 -17.97 21.04
CA VAL A 30 -2.58 -17.83 20.28
C VAL A 30 -2.76 -16.45 19.65
N PRO A 31 -2.58 -15.29 20.36
CA PRO A 31 -2.67 -13.97 19.75
C PRO A 31 -1.63 -13.75 18.65
N VAL A 32 -0.40 -14.25 18.83
CA VAL A 32 0.66 -14.15 17.82
C VAL A 32 0.30 -14.94 16.57
N LEU A 33 -0.23 -16.15 16.72
CA LEU A 33 -0.71 -16.97 15.61
C LEU A 33 -1.86 -16.28 14.86
N LEU A 34 -2.85 -15.74 15.59
CA LEU A 34 -3.99 -15.04 15.00
C LEU A 34 -3.54 -13.80 14.22
N LEU A 35 -2.60 -13.03 14.77
CA LEU A 35 -2.00 -11.89 14.06
C LEU A 35 -1.27 -12.35 12.80
N GLY A 36 -0.50 -13.43 12.87
CA GLY A 36 0.20 -14.00 11.72
C GLY A 36 -0.77 -14.43 10.61
N VAL A 37 -1.84 -15.14 10.96
CA VAL A 37 -2.92 -15.56 10.04
C VAL A 37 -3.62 -14.33 9.43
N TYR A 38 -3.90 -13.31 10.24
CA TYR A 38 -4.50 -12.06 9.78
C TYR A 38 -3.61 -11.34 8.75
N LEU A 39 -2.31 -11.13 9.06
CA LEU A 39 -1.36 -10.48 8.15
C LEU A 39 -1.14 -11.29 6.87
N LEU A 40 -1.09 -12.63 6.97
CA LEU A 40 -1.02 -13.49 5.79
C LEU A 40 -2.27 -13.33 4.91
N SER A 41 -3.46 -13.35 5.51
CA SER A 41 -4.72 -13.16 4.78
C SER A 41 -4.79 -11.80 4.07
N LEU A 42 -4.32 -10.74 4.72
CA LEU A 42 -4.19 -9.41 4.11
C LEU A 42 -3.19 -9.41 2.95
N SER A 43 -2.03 -10.05 3.12
CA SER A 43 -1.01 -10.14 2.07
C SER A 43 -1.53 -10.86 0.82
N LEU A 44 -2.31 -11.93 1.01
CA LEU A 44 -2.98 -12.65 -0.08
C LEU A 44 -4.03 -11.77 -0.80
N ARG A 45 -4.83 -11.01 -0.05
CA ARG A 45 -5.79 -10.05 -0.63
C ARG A 45 -5.09 -8.96 -1.43
N ILE A 46 -4.01 -8.37 -0.88
CA ILE A 46 -3.20 -7.37 -1.56
C ILE A 46 -2.62 -7.94 -2.86
N SER A 47 -2.07 -9.15 -2.82
CA SER A 47 -1.55 -9.85 -4.00
C SER A 47 -2.64 -10.04 -5.07
N LYS A 48 -3.84 -10.45 -4.67
CA LYS A 48 -4.97 -10.63 -5.59
C LYS A 48 -5.43 -9.30 -6.21
N GLU A 49 -5.65 -8.25 -5.40
CA GLU A 49 -6.10 -6.94 -5.90
C GLU A 49 -5.01 -6.20 -6.69
N SER A 50 -3.72 -6.56 -6.51
CA SER A 50 -2.59 -5.87 -7.16
C SER A 50 -2.55 -5.98 -8.68
N THR A 51 -3.28 -6.93 -9.26
CA THR A 51 -3.32 -7.19 -10.71
C THR A 51 -4.70 -6.94 -11.32
N VAL A 52 -5.67 -6.52 -10.49
CA VAL A 52 -7.05 -6.29 -10.97
C VAL A 52 -7.19 -4.83 -11.38
N ASP A 53 -7.51 -4.60 -12.65
CA ASP A 53 -7.92 -3.30 -13.15
C ASP A 53 -9.44 -3.17 -13.07
N GLU A 54 -9.91 -2.21 -12.27
CA GLU A 54 -11.34 -1.91 -12.07
C GLU A 54 -11.76 -0.62 -12.79
N ALA A 55 -10.91 -0.04 -13.66
CA ALA A 55 -11.15 1.26 -14.27
C ALA A 55 -12.47 1.32 -15.03
N GLN A 56 -13.35 2.20 -14.61
CA GLN A 56 -14.62 2.51 -15.27
C GLN A 56 -14.88 4.01 -15.22
N ASN A 57 -15.92 4.48 -15.89
CA ASN A 57 -16.26 5.90 -15.91
C ASN A 57 -16.43 6.44 -14.49
N SER A 58 -15.73 7.52 -14.18
CA SER A 58 -15.62 8.14 -12.87
C SER A 58 -15.47 9.65 -12.98
N ASP A 59 -15.54 10.35 -11.87
CA ASP A 59 -15.42 11.81 -11.84
C ASP A 59 -13.96 12.28 -11.89
N LEU A 60 -13.03 11.46 -11.38
CA LEU A 60 -11.63 11.84 -11.19
C LEU A 60 -10.68 10.65 -11.37
N ILE A 61 -9.51 10.88 -11.96
CA ILE A 61 -8.36 9.95 -11.89
C ILE A 61 -7.40 10.51 -10.83
N ILE A 62 -7.11 9.76 -9.79
CA ILE A 62 -6.10 10.12 -8.77
C ILE A 62 -4.82 9.38 -9.08
N VAL A 63 -3.73 10.12 -9.30
CA VAL A 63 -2.38 9.57 -9.49
C VAL A 63 -1.59 9.75 -8.20
N MET A 64 -1.28 8.63 -7.54
CA MET A 64 -0.45 8.66 -6.32
C MET A 64 0.99 9.03 -6.65
N GLY A 65 1.56 9.93 -5.87
CA GLY A 65 2.96 10.30 -5.93
C GLY A 65 3.93 9.12 -5.71
N ALA A 66 5.15 9.24 -6.16
CA ALA A 66 6.17 8.20 -6.00
C ALA A 66 7.59 8.76 -5.82
N ALA A 67 8.07 9.62 -6.45
CA ALA A 67 9.29 10.42 -6.32
C ALA A 67 9.46 11.28 -7.57
N GLU A 68 10.15 12.37 -7.41
CA GLU A 68 10.66 13.18 -8.52
C GLU A 68 12.18 13.35 -8.38
N TYR A 69 12.85 13.69 -9.46
CA TYR A 69 14.30 13.94 -9.49
C TYR A 69 14.59 15.20 -10.28
N ARG A 70 14.84 16.33 -9.58
CA ARG A 70 15.17 17.62 -10.18
C ARG A 70 14.17 18.07 -11.24
N GLY A 71 12.89 18.06 -10.90
CA GLY A 71 11.79 18.45 -11.76
C GLY A 71 11.40 17.41 -12.83
N ARG A 72 11.87 16.16 -12.72
CA ARG A 72 11.49 15.06 -13.61
C ARG A 72 10.84 13.92 -12.82
N PRO A 73 9.78 13.31 -13.32
CA PRO A 73 9.17 12.18 -12.62
C PRO A 73 10.14 10.99 -12.59
N SER A 74 10.23 10.33 -11.43
CA SER A 74 10.93 9.04 -11.32
C SER A 74 10.33 8.02 -12.30
N PRO A 75 11.03 6.93 -12.64
CA PRO A 75 10.47 5.89 -13.51
C PRO A 75 9.14 5.32 -13.00
N VAL A 76 8.95 5.28 -11.67
CA VAL A 76 7.71 4.81 -11.05
C VAL A 76 6.59 5.84 -11.23
N LEU A 77 6.82 7.10 -10.90
CA LEU A 77 5.85 8.17 -11.08
C LEU A 77 5.48 8.33 -12.56
N ARG A 78 6.47 8.31 -13.45
CA ARG A 78 6.25 8.36 -14.88
C ARG A 78 5.30 7.26 -15.37
N ALA A 79 5.51 6.02 -14.94
CA ALA A 79 4.65 4.91 -15.37
C ALA A 79 3.20 5.06 -14.87
N ARG A 80 2.99 5.64 -13.66
CA ARG A 80 1.64 5.99 -13.17
C ARG A 80 1.00 7.10 -14.01
N LEU A 81 1.77 8.14 -14.34
CA LEU A 81 1.30 9.24 -15.18
C LEU A 81 0.96 8.76 -16.60
N ASP A 82 1.80 7.92 -17.21
CA ASP A 82 1.54 7.34 -18.53
C ASP A 82 0.22 6.53 -18.52
N HIS A 83 -0.02 5.75 -17.46
CA HIS A 83 -1.28 5.01 -17.30
C HIS A 83 -2.48 5.97 -17.16
N ALA A 84 -2.35 7.04 -16.39
CA ALA A 84 -3.40 8.05 -16.27
C ALA A 84 -3.71 8.75 -17.60
N VAL A 85 -2.69 9.00 -18.44
CA VAL A 85 -2.88 9.53 -19.80
C VAL A 85 -3.71 8.58 -20.66
N VAL A 86 -3.46 7.27 -20.55
CA VAL A 86 -4.27 6.25 -21.28
C VAL A 86 -5.72 6.30 -20.84
N LEU A 87 -5.98 6.30 -19.53
CA LEU A 87 -7.34 6.36 -18.99
C LEU A 87 -8.06 7.66 -19.38
N TRP A 88 -7.38 8.79 -19.34
CA TRP A 88 -7.95 10.07 -19.74
C TRP A 88 -8.32 10.10 -21.23
N LYS A 89 -7.43 9.61 -22.10
CA LYS A 89 -7.70 9.47 -23.54
C LYS A 89 -8.86 8.52 -23.86
N GLN A 90 -9.13 7.56 -22.99
CA GLN A 90 -10.29 6.70 -23.05
C GLN A 90 -11.55 7.35 -22.47
N HIS A 91 -11.49 8.63 -22.10
CA HIS A 91 -12.59 9.39 -21.50
C HIS A 91 -13.15 8.76 -20.21
N LYS A 92 -12.29 8.11 -19.42
CA LYS A 92 -12.68 7.46 -18.17
C LYS A 92 -13.01 8.47 -17.06
N ALA A 93 -12.44 9.68 -17.10
CA ALA A 93 -12.77 10.78 -16.19
C ALA A 93 -12.41 12.14 -16.82
N PRO A 94 -13.14 13.22 -16.47
CA PRO A 94 -12.85 14.57 -16.97
C PRO A 94 -11.66 15.23 -16.29
N TYR A 95 -11.27 14.80 -15.09
CA TYR A 95 -10.19 15.39 -14.30
C TYR A 95 -9.12 14.37 -13.92
N ILE A 96 -7.88 14.86 -13.75
CA ILE A 96 -6.77 14.10 -13.16
C ILE A 96 -6.24 14.89 -11.96
N LEU A 97 -6.11 14.24 -10.81
CA LEU A 97 -5.45 14.77 -9.63
C LEU A 97 -4.08 14.13 -9.47
N THR A 98 -3.03 14.92 -9.54
CA THR A 98 -1.66 14.49 -9.16
C THR A 98 -1.42 14.80 -7.69
N THR A 99 -0.87 13.83 -6.94
CA THR A 99 -0.60 13.97 -5.51
C THR A 99 0.88 13.78 -5.20
N GLY A 100 1.32 14.35 -4.09
CA GLY A 100 2.65 14.18 -3.51
C GLY A 100 3.40 15.49 -3.30
N GLY A 101 4.00 15.60 -2.13
CA GLY A 101 4.76 16.76 -1.68
C GLY A 101 6.18 16.84 -2.25
N ALA A 102 7.01 17.66 -1.62
CA ALA A 102 8.38 17.95 -2.06
C ALA A 102 9.37 16.78 -1.90
N GLY A 103 8.99 15.72 -1.17
CA GLY A 103 9.91 14.61 -0.93
C GLY A 103 11.22 15.08 -0.27
N GLY A 104 12.30 15.01 -1.01
CA GLY A 104 13.61 15.54 -0.58
C GLY A 104 14.09 16.75 -1.39
N ASP A 105 13.33 17.22 -2.37
CA ASP A 105 13.67 18.38 -3.20
C ASP A 105 12.92 19.62 -2.73
N PRO A 106 13.59 20.69 -2.29
CA PRO A 106 12.92 21.90 -1.82
C PRO A 106 12.25 22.72 -2.94
N THR A 107 12.55 22.42 -4.20
CA THR A 107 12.12 23.23 -5.37
C THR A 107 10.87 22.65 -6.03
N PHE A 108 10.76 21.33 -6.09
CA PHE A 108 9.71 20.65 -6.83
C PHE A 108 8.89 19.71 -5.94
N THR A 109 7.59 19.65 -6.19
CA THR A 109 6.72 18.61 -5.62
C THR A 109 6.43 17.54 -6.66
N GLU A 110 6.21 16.31 -6.22
CA GLU A 110 5.81 15.22 -7.10
C GLU A 110 4.53 15.55 -7.88
N ALA A 111 3.59 16.25 -7.24
CA ALA A 111 2.34 16.69 -7.85
C ALA A 111 2.57 17.71 -8.98
N GLU A 112 3.44 18.71 -8.78
CA GLU A 112 3.76 19.73 -9.81
C GLU A 112 4.51 19.12 -10.99
N VAL A 113 5.47 18.26 -10.72
CA VAL A 113 6.19 17.51 -11.76
C VAL A 113 5.21 16.63 -12.55
N GLY A 114 4.28 15.97 -11.85
CA GLY A 114 3.22 15.21 -12.48
C GLY A 114 2.31 16.06 -13.36
N ARG A 115 1.92 17.25 -12.91
CA ARG A 115 1.12 18.20 -13.69
C ARG A 115 1.83 18.62 -14.98
N GLY A 116 3.09 19.04 -14.87
CA GLY A 116 3.89 19.41 -16.05
C GLY A 116 3.98 18.27 -17.06
N TYR A 117 4.27 17.07 -16.56
CA TYR A 117 4.35 15.87 -17.39
C TYR A 117 3.03 15.55 -18.14
N LEU A 118 1.86 15.73 -17.51
CA LEU A 118 0.57 15.54 -18.14
C LEU A 118 0.27 16.62 -19.19
N MET A 119 0.62 17.88 -18.91
CA MET A 119 0.48 18.98 -19.87
C MET A 119 1.33 18.75 -21.13
N ASP A 120 2.56 18.27 -20.99
CA ASP A 120 3.43 17.91 -22.12
C ASP A 120 2.85 16.79 -22.99
N ARG A 121 1.85 16.06 -22.48
CA ARG A 121 1.13 15.00 -23.21
C ARG A 121 -0.24 15.43 -23.75
N GLY A 122 -0.47 16.75 -23.73
CA GLY A 122 -1.67 17.36 -24.31
C GLY A 122 -2.91 17.34 -23.42
N ILE A 123 -2.76 17.07 -22.12
CA ILE A 123 -3.88 17.20 -21.20
C ILE A 123 -4.03 18.68 -20.79
N PRO A 124 -5.22 19.29 -20.98
CA PRO A 124 -5.43 20.68 -20.65
C PRO A 124 -5.15 20.99 -19.18
N ALA A 125 -4.51 22.12 -18.90
CA ALA A 125 -4.20 22.54 -17.53
C ALA A 125 -5.46 22.65 -16.64
N THR A 126 -6.62 22.95 -17.22
CA THR A 126 -7.94 23.03 -16.55
C THR A 126 -8.49 21.68 -16.12
N ALA A 127 -8.02 20.60 -16.72
CA ALA A 127 -8.39 19.22 -16.35
C ALA A 127 -7.46 18.60 -15.29
N ILE A 128 -6.39 19.32 -14.89
CA ILE A 128 -5.37 18.79 -13.95
C ILE A 128 -5.47 19.53 -12.62
N LEU A 129 -5.77 18.78 -11.58
CA LEU A 129 -5.72 19.20 -10.20
C LEU A 129 -4.40 18.77 -9.57
N THR A 130 -3.91 19.51 -8.57
CA THR A 130 -2.65 19.19 -7.88
C THR A 130 -2.82 19.25 -6.37
N GLU A 131 -2.34 18.22 -5.67
CA GLU A 131 -2.22 18.16 -4.23
C GLU A 131 -0.72 18.12 -3.87
N LYS A 132 -0.20 19.15 -3.22
CA LYS A 132 1.24 19.38 -3.01
C LYS A 132 1.69 19.19 -1.56
N GLY A 133 0.76 19.07 -0.62
CA GLY A 133 1.05 19.10 0.83
C GLY A 133 1.37 17.73 1.41
N GLY A 134 0.95 16.65 0.77
CA GLY A 134 1.05 15.32 1.31
C GLY A 134 2.47 14.74 1.27
N SER A 135 3.11 14.62 2.42
CA SER A 135 4.40 13.95 2.61
C SER A 135 4.25 12.44 2.88
N THR A 136 3.06 12.02 3.27
CA THR A 136 2.70 10.63 3.51
C THR A 136 1.50 10.20 2.66
N THR A 137 1.32 8.89 2.50
CA THR A 137 0.12 8.36 1.83
C THR A 137 -1.17 8.83 2.51
N MET A 138 -1.18 8.90 3.85
CA MET A 138 -2.34 9.34 4.63
C MET A 138 -2.71 10.78 4.30
N GLU A 139 -1.74 11.68 4.30
CA GLU A 139 -1.95 13.10 4.00
C GLU A 139 -2.45 13.31 2.58
N SER A 140 -1.78 12.70 1.58
CA SER A 140 -2.22 12.77 0.18
C SER A 140 -3.64 12.24 -0.04
N ILE A 141 -4.00 11.12 0.60
CA ILE A 141 -5.36 10.54 0.53
C ILE A 141 -6.38 11.46 1.22
N THR A 142 -6.01 12.06 2.36
CA THR A 142 -6.90 12.99 3.07
C THR A 142 -7.17 14.22 2.22
N ALA A 143 -6.13 14.84 1.71
CA ALA A 143 -6.26 16.03 0.85
C ALA A 143 -6.99 15.72 -0.47
N ALA A 144 -6.75 14.56 -1.08
CA ALA A 144 -7.49 14.13 -2.27
C ALA A 144 -8.99 14.00 -1.99
N ALA A 145 -9.38 13.38 -0.86
CA ALA A 145 -10.77 13.28 -0.46
C ALA A 145 -11.41 14.65 -0.19
N GLU A 146 -10.69 15.58 0.44
CA GLU A 146 -11.15 16.95 0.66
C GLU A 146 -11.34 17.73 -0.66
N ILE A 147 -10.45 17.56 -1.63
CA ILE A 147 -10.59 18.14 -2.97
C ILE A 147 -11.85 17.58 -3.64
N MET A 148 -12.05 16.27 -3.60
CA MET A 148 -13.23 15.61 -4.17
C MET A 148 -14.52 16.13 -3.52
N ASN A 149 -14.58 16.21 -2.20
CA ASN A 149 -15.74 16.70 -1.47
C ASN A 149 -16.07 18.16 -1.83
N ARG A 150 -15.05 19.03 -1.92
CA ARG A 150 -15.25 20.45 -2.32
C ARG A 150 -15.75 20.61 -3.75
N MET A 151 -15.42 19.67 -4.62
CA MET A 151 -15.85 19.65 -6.02
C MET A 151 -17.12 18.79 -6.24
N GLU A 152 -17.71 18.25 -5.18
CA GLU A 152 -18.88 17.36 -5.23
C GLU A 152 -18.65 16.09 -6.09
N LEU A 153 -17.39 15.60 -6.16
CA LEU A 153 -17.01 14.39 -6.87
C LEU A 153 -17.15 13.17 -5.96
N ASN A 154 -17.77 12.10 -6.45
CA ASN A 154 -18.14 10.94 -5.63
C ASN A 154 -17.37 9.66 -6.01
N THR A 155 -16.85 9.62 -7.22
CA THR A 155 -16.20 8.44 -7.79
C THR A 155 -14.80 8.75 -8.29
N CYS A 156 -13.84 7.85 -8.06
CA CYS A 156 -12.51 8.03 -8.65
C CYS A 156 -11.87 6.72 -9.10
N ILE A 157 -10.98 6.84 -10.09
CA ILE A 157 -10.01 5.80 -10.46
C ILE A 157 -8.71 6.11 -9.74
N LEU A 158 -8.22 5.17 -8.96
CA LEU A 158 -6.95 5.31 -8.22
C LEU A 158 -5.83 4.62 -8.99
N VAL A 159 -4.88 5.40 -9.48
CA VAL A 159 -3.69 4.94 -10.21
C VAL A 159 -2.49 4.88 -9.28
N SER A 160 -1.90 3.70 -9.13
CA SER A 160 -0.70 3.45 -8.34
C SER A 160 -0.02 2.15 -8.76
N ASP A 161 1.06 1.75 -8.04
CA ASP A 161 1.58 0.39 -8.15
C ASP A 161 0.59 -0.61 -7.54
N GLY A 162 0.46 -1.78 -8.13
CA GLY A 162 -0.51 -2.79 -7.70
C GLY A 162 -0.46 -3.11 -6.21
N TYR A 163 0.73 -3.27 -5.64
CA TYR A 163 0.89 -3.54 -4.20
C TYR A 163 0.37 -2.40 -3.30
N HIS A 164 0.27 -1.17 -3.82
CA HIS A 164 -0.16 0.01 -3.08
C HIS A 164 -1.67 0.28 -3.20
N ILE A 165 -2.30 -0.21 -4.27
CA ILE A 165 -3.74 0.01 -4.56
C ILE A 165 -4.62 -0.37 -3.37
N PHE A 166 -4.45 -1.56 -2.81
CA PHE A 166 -5.31 -2.05 -1.73
C PHE A 166 -5.41 -1.05 -0.58
N ARG A 167 -4.26 -0.59 -0.04
CA ARG A 167 -4.23 0.31 1.12
C ARG A 167 -4.83 1.68 0.78
N ALA A 168 -4.37 2.30 -0.28
CA ALA A 168 -4.83 3.63 -0.67
C ALA A 168 -6.34 3.64 -1.03
N LYS A 169 -6.83 2.61 -1.73
CA LYS A 169 -8.25 2.42 -2.04
C LYS A 169 -9.09 2.34 -0.76
N ARG A 170 -8.70 1.50 0.23
CA ARG A 170 -9.43 1.37 1.50
C ARG A 170 -9.45 2.67 2.30
N MET A 171 -8.37 3.45 2.26
CA MET A 171 -8.28 4.74 2.94
C MET A 171 -9.23 5.78 2.33
N LEU A 172 -9.36 5.85 1.00
CA LEU A 172 -10.34 6.70 0.31
C LEU A 172 -11.78 6.22 0.57
N GLN A 173 -12.03 4.90 0.51
CA GLN A 173 -13.34 4.33 0.80
C GLN A 173 -13.81 4.64 2.22
N TYR A 174 -12.90 4.63 3.20
CA TYR A 174 -13.20 5.02 4.58
C TYR A 174 -13.68 6.47 4.70
N ARG A 175 -13.35 7.33 3.73
CA ARG A 175 -13.79 8.72 3.63
C ARG A 175 -15.06 8.90 2.76
N GLY A 176 -15.74 7.80 2.43
CA GLY A 176 -17.01 7.83 1.68
C GLY A 176 -16.86 7.91 0.17
N ILE A 177 -15.63 7.89 -0.38
CA ILE A 177 -15.39 7.95 -1.83
C ILE A 177 -15.56 6.56 -2.43
N LYS A 178 -16.23 6.46 -3.58
CA LYS A 178 -16.31 5.23 -4.36
C LYS A 178 -15.09 5.12 -5.26
N VAL A 179 -14.24 4.12 -5.02
CA VAL A 179 -12.89 4.02 -5.60
C VAL A 179 -12.75 2.75 -6.45
N TYR A 180 -12.22 2.92 -7.65
CA TYR A 180 -11.86 1.87 -8.59
C TYR A 180 -10.33 1.82 -8.71
N GLY A 181 -9.71 0.73 -8.29
CA GLY A 181 -8.27 0.54 -8.39
C GLY A 181 -7.86 0.26 -9.83
N SER A 182 -6.87 0.99 -10.33
CA SER A 182 -6.27 0.75 -11.65
C SER A 182 -4.75 0.74 -11.50
N PRO A 183 -4.15 -0.44 -11.27
CA PRO A 183 -2.71 -0.56 -11.15
C PRO A 183 -2.04 -0.26 -12.48
N ARG A 184 -0.98 0.56 -12.45
CA ARG A 184 -0.14 0.70 -13.63
C ARG A 184 0.42 -0.65 -14.06
N GLU A 185 0.66 -0.84 -15.33
CA GLU A 185 1.33 -2.03 -15.82
C GLU A 185 2.70 -2.24 -15.13
N PRO A 186 3.05 -3.48 -14.80
CA PRO A 186 4.36 -3.77 -14.23
C PRO A 186 5.45 -3.32 -15.20
N GLY A 187 6.23 -2.32 -14.81
CA GLY A 187 7.41 -1.92 -15.57
C GLY A 187 8.46 -3.03 -15.62
N PRO A 188 9.54 -2.85 -16.39
CA PRO A 188 10.60 -3.85 -16.56
C PRO A 188 11.29 -4.24 -15.24
N MET A 189 11.22 -3.42 -14.22
CA MET A 189 11.65 -3.76 -12.86
C MET A 189 10.51 -4.43 -12.08
N LYS A 190 10.31 -5.72 -12.28
CA LYS A 190 9.47 -6.54 -11.38
C LYS A 190 10.09 -6.51 -9.98
N ALA A 191 9.28 -6.36 -8.95
CA ALA A 191 9.75 -6.43 -7.57
C ALA A 191 10.50 -7.76 -7.34
N LYS A 192 11.77 -7.69 -6.94
CA LYS A 192 12.61 -8.89 -6.70
C LYS A 192 12.02 -9.82 -5.64
N ARG A 193 11.19 -9.28 -4.73
CA ARG A 193 10.53 -10.02 -3.64
C ARG A 193 9.11 -9.49 -3.42
N PRO A 194 8.14 -9.82 -4.27
CA PRO A 194 6.80 -9.24 -4.20
C PRO A 194 6.11 -9.53 -2.85
N TRP A 195 6.32 -10.71 -2.26
CA TRP A 195 5.73 -11.08 -0.97
C TRP A 195 6.19 -10.21 0.19
N VAL A 196 7.44 -9.77 0.22
CA VAL A 196 7.92 -8.82 1.23
C VAL A 196 7.18 -7.49 1.11
N THR A 197 6.93 -7.04 -0.12
CA THR A 197 6.20 -5.81 -0.38
C THR A 197 4.73 -5.93 0.04
N TYR A 198 4.07 -7.05 -0.29
CA TYR A 198 2.69 -7.31 0.15
C TYR A 198 2.58 -7.37 1.67
N PHE A 199 3.50 -8.05 2.33
CA PHE A 199 3.53 -8.11 3.79
C PHE A 199 3.74 -6.74 4.43
N ARG A 200 4.66 -5.92 3.91
CA ARG A 200 4.85 -4.52 4.37
C ARG A 200 3.56 -3.70 4.23
N GLN A 201 2.83 -3.84 3.12
CA GLN A 201 1.55 -3.16 2.93
C GLN A 201 0.46 -3.71 3.85
N ALA A 202 0.46 -5.00 4.16
CA ALA A 202 -0.45 -5.60 5.12
C ALA A 202 -0.23 -5.05 6.53
N VAL A 203 1.04 -4.97 6.98
CA VAL A 203 1.41 -4.35 8.26
C VAL A 203 1.01 -2.87 8.29
N ALA A 204 1.36 -2.10 7.25
CA ALA A 204 1.00 -0.70 7.16
C ALA A 204 -0.53 -0.49 7.20
N PHE A 205 -1.30 -1.34 6.53
CA PHE A 205 -2.76 -1.29 6.58
C PHE A 205 -3.31 -1.64 7.97
N ALA A 206 -2.75 -2.65 8.64
CA ALA A 206 -3.16 -3.03 9.99
C ALA A 206 -2.88 -1.92 11.01
N LEU A 207 -1.70 -1.28 10.92
CA LEU A 207 -1.34 -0.14 11.77
C LEU A 207 -2.29 1.06 11.54
N TRP A 208 -2.56 1.40 10.27
CA TRP A 208 -3.53 2.45 9.95
C TRP A 208 -4.90 2.14 10.55
N LYS A 209 -5.38 0.90 10.43
CA LYS A 209 -6.67 0.49 10.99
C LYS A 209 -6.70 0.57 12.52
N ALA A 210 -5.56 0.41 13.18
CA ALA A 210 -5.37 0.59 14.62
C ALA A 210 -5.20 2.08 15.03
N GLY A 211 -5.30 3.04 14.09
CA GLY A 211 -5.19 4.47 14.37
C GLY A 211 -3.75 5.00 14.39
N VAL A 212 -2.78 4.19 13.98
CA VAL A 212 -1.38 4.64 13.89
C VAL A 212 -1.16 5.40 12.59
N THR A 213 -0.70 6.64 12.69
CA THR A 213 -0.29 7.49 11.55
C THR A 213 1.07 7.02 11.02
N ILE A 214 1.13 6.57 9.77
CA ILE A 214 2.35 6.09 9.08
C ILE A 214 2.39 6.60 7.64
#